data_38427ecccdbf363fac6079f97cd6bd7a
#
_entry.id   38427ecccdbf363fac6079f97cd6bd7a
#
_cell.length_a   1.000
_cell.length_b   1.000
_cell.length_c   1.000
_cell.angle_alpha   90.00
_cell.angle_beta   90.00
_cell.angle_gamma   90.00
#
_symmetry.space_group_name_H-M   'P 1'
#
loop_
_entity.id
_entity.type
_entity.pdbx_description
1 polymer ?
#
loop_
_entity_poly.entity_id
_entity_poly.type
_entity_poly.pdbx_seq_one_letter_code
_entity_poly.pdbx_strand_id
1 'polypeptide(L)'
;NIKYMAAWAAVLFAFSACQDVVEVEDLKAKDDIPSNGAPEITKIVLANDKEFEIDGADFEDMVRIEGKNLGNVVSVKFNDVEVDPKEIYARYDMLLAPVPRQLPGEVTDMLYITTKNGSVSRPFTVSIPELKIDGLQNEFTNPGDTTVISGDNFDLYGITVEQADVRIGNAICTVIDATRSGITLQIPANAQPNTDLTIQGGEMAEPVAIPYMNTGHQIFDFNDWPGSGLSLIHISEPTRPY
;
A
#
# COMPACT_ATOMS: atom_id res chain seq x y z
N ASN A 1 51.61 62.95 24.64
CA ASN A 1 50.20 62.67 24.30
C ASN A 1 50.13 61.43 23.42
N ILE A 2 49.88 60.35 24.08
CA ILE A 2 49.81 59.00 23.48
C ILE A 2 48.40 58.85 22.88
N LYS A 3 48.32 58.69 21.59
CA LYS A 3 47.07 58.39 20.93
C LYS A 3 47.00 56.88 20.69
N TYR A 4 45.97 56.28 21.22
CA TYR A 4 45.64 54.89 21.06
C TYR A 4 45.34 54.55 19.60
N MET A 5 46.16 53.72 19.01
CA MET A 5 45.81 53.00 17.76
C MET A 5 45.20 51.67 18.18
N ALA A 6 43.90 51.59 18.07
CA ALA A 6 43.17 50.32 18.19
C ALA A 6 43.36 49.52 16.90
N ALA A 7 44.13 48.47 16.98
CA ALA A 7 44.24 47.48 15.91
C ALA A 7 42.99 46.62 15.95
N TRP A 8 42.14 46.78 14.96
CA TRP A 8 41.03 45.84 14.68
C TRP A 8 41.64 44.64 13.97
N ALA A 9 41.87 43.58 14.70
CA ALA A 9 42.15 42.26 14.10
C ALA A 9 40.83 41.71 13.53
N ALA A 10 40.64 41.86 12.23
CA ALA A 10 39.57 41.17 11.52
C ALA A 10 39.90 39.68 11.48
N VAL A 11 39.26 38.92 12.36
CA VAL A 11 39.24 37.46 12.31
C VAL A 11 38.38 37.07 11.12
N LEU A 12 39.02 36.80 10.00
CA LEU A 12 38.38 36.13 8.87
C LEU A 12 38.15 34.68 9.28
N PHE A 13 36.97 34.38 9.80
CA PHE A 13 36.45 33.02 9.78
C PHE A 13 36.21 32.63 8.33
N ALA A 14 37.17 31.93 7.76
CA ALA A 14 36.94 31.16 6.57
C ALA A 14 35.95 30.06 6.93
N PHE A 15 34.65 30.32 6.73
CA PHE A 15 33.67 29.25 6.61
C PHE A 15 34.06 28.45 5.38
N SER A 16 34.77 27.35 5.60
CA SER A 16 34.87 26.27 4.64
C SER A 16 33.45 25.69 4.57
N ALA A 17 32.56 26.37 3.87
CA ALA A 17 31.39 25.74 3.35
C ALA A 17 31.91 24.60 2.47
N CYS A 18 31.69 23.36 2.86
CA CYS A 18 31.67 22.25 1.94
C CYS A 18 30.59 22.60 0.90
N GLN A 19 31.02 23.24 -0.13
CA GLN A 19 30.32 23.28 -1.39
C GLN A 19 30.63 21.92 -2.04
N ASP A 20 29.85 20.91 -1.70
CA ASP A 20 29.44 19.96 -2.72
C ASP A 20 28.57 20.77 -3.69
N VAL A 21 29.22 21.58 -4.46
CA VAL A 21 28.68 22.08 -5.70
C VAL A 21 28.56 20.86 -6.58
N VAL A 22 27.42 20.19 -6.50
CA VAL A 22 26.95 19.37 -7.62
C VAL A 22 27.05 20.28 -8.81
N GLU A 23 28.02 20.04 -9.69
CA GLU A 23 28.23 20.88 -10.87
C GLU A 23 26.96 20.80 -11.71
N VAL A 24 26.11 21.83 -11.61
CA VAL A 24 24.84 21.94 -12.31
C VAL A 24 25.07 21.85 -13.84
N GLU A 25 26.28 22.15 -14.31
CA GLU A 25 26.69 21.97 -15.70
C GLU A 25 26.75 20.50 -16.13
N ASP A 26 27.22 19.58 -15.28
CA ASP A 26 27.23 18.15 -15.61
C ASP A 26 25.82 17.54 -15.68
N LEU A 27 24.90 18.05 -14.89
CA LEU A 27 23.48 17.62 -14.97
C LEU A 27 22.85 18.12 -16.27
N LYS A 28 23.07 19.38 -16.66
CA LYS A 28 22.57 19.93 -17.92
C LYS A 28 23.20 19.27 -19.15
N ALA A 29 24.49 18.99 -19.12
CA ALA A 29 25.17 18.32 -20.24
C ALA A 29 24.63 16.90 -20.48
N LYS A 30 24.18 16.20 -19.43
CA LYS A 30 23.55 14.88 -19.56
C LYS A 30 22.11 14.93 -20.01
N ASP A 31 21.37 15.96 -19.63
CA ASP A 31 19.97 16.15 -20.05
C ASP A 31 19.87 16.54 -21.54
N ASP A 32 20.92 17.16 -22.09
CA ASP A 32 20.98 17.61 -23.47
C ASP A 32 21.41 16.52 -24.48
N ILE A 33 21.77 15.31 -24.02
CA ILE A 33 22.11 14.22 -24.93
C ILE A 33 20.82 13.73 -25.61
N PRO A 34 20.72 13.85 -26.95
CA PRO A 34 19.52 13.43 -27.64
C PRO A 34 19.39 11.91 -27.69
N SER A 35 18.21 11.40 -27.35
CA SER A 35 17.84 9.99 -27.47
C SER A 35 17.35 9.71 -28.88
N ASN A 36 18.27 9.42 -29.81
CA ASN A 36 17.98 9.23 -31.23
C ASN A 36 17.91 7.75 -31.68
N GLY A 37 18.30 6.82 -30.81
CA GLY A 37 18.27 5.38 -31.06
C GLY A 37 17.15 4.67 -30.30
N ALA A 38 17.04 3.36 -30.53
CA ALA A 38 16.15 2.51 -29.75
C ALA A 38 16.61 2.49 -28.27
N PRO A 39 15.67 2.42 -27.30
CA PRO A 39 16.00 2.36 -25.89
C PRO A 39 16.70 1.03 -25.55
N GLU A 40 17.67 1.13 -24.63
CA GLU A 40 18.38 -0.03 -24.08
C GLU A 40 18.37 0.03 -22.56
N ILE A 41 18.10 -1.08 -21.88
CA ILE A 41 18.19 -1.22 -20.42
C ILE A 41 19.50 -1.94 -20.08
N THR A 42 20.33 -1.31 -19.26
CA THR A 42 21.60 -1.90 -18.79
C THR A 42 21.42 -2.46 -17.39
N LYS A 43 20.82 -1.68 -16.48
CA LYS A 43 20.68 -2.02 -15.07
C LYS A 43 19.35 -1.47 -14.52
N ILE A 44 18.76 -2.17 -13.57
CA ILE A 44 17.60 -1.70 -12.82
C ILE A 44 17.95 -1.75 -11.34
N VAL A 45 17.67 -0.67 -10.60
CA VAL A 45 17.94 -0.54 -9.16
C VAL A 45 16.79 0.21 -8.48
N LEU A 46 16.69 0.16 -7.16
CA LEU A 46 15.84 1.10 -6.42
C LEU A 46 16.46 2.51 -6.45
N ALA A 47 15.64 3.54 -6.49
CA ALA A 47 16.12 4.93 -6.56
C ALA A 47 16.93 5.34 -5.32
N ASN A 48 16.61 4.76 -4.16
CA ASN A 48 17.26 4.97 -2.87
C ASN A 48 18.45 4.02 -2.62
N ASP A 49 18.60 2.95 -3.41
CA ASP A 49 19.70 2.00 -3.34
C ASP A 49 20.22 1.68 -4.74
N LYS A 50 21.31 2.36 -5.12
CA LYS A 50 21.91 2.25 -6.47
C LYS A 50 22.95 1.14 -6.57
N GLU A 51 23.27 0.49 -5.46
CA GLU A 51 24.36 -0.46 -5.37
C GLU A 51 23.94 -1.82 -5.92
N PHE A 52 22.74 -2.25 -5.58
CA PHE A 52 22.22 -3.56 -5.94
C PHE A 52 21.26 -3.51 -7.13
N GLU A 53 21.55 -4.34 -8.13
CA GLU A 53 20.64 -4.59 -9.24
C GLU A 53 19.47 -5.43 -8.75
N ILE A 54 18.25 -5.06 -9.20
CA ILE A 54 17.02 -5.74 -8.86
C ILE A 54 16.33 -6.28 -10.12
N ASP A 55 15.57 -7.35 -9.95
CA ASP A 55 14.69 -7.96 -10.96
C ASP A 55 13.21 -7.92 -10.55
N GLY A 56 12.90 -7.20 -9.48
CA GLY A 56 11.54 -6.97 -8.98
C GLY A 56 11.48 -5.87 -7.93
N ALA A 57 10.27 -5.39 -7.64
CA ALA A 57 9.99 -4.38 -6.62
C ALA A 57 8.54 -4.48 -6.12
N ASP A 58 8.25 -3.82 -5.00
CA ASP A 58 6.91 -3.69 -4.45
C ASP A 58 6.15 -2.53 -5.11
N PHE A 59 4.82 -2.49 -4.95
CA PHE A 59 4.04 -1.32 -5.33
C PHE A 59 4.55 -0.06 -4.64
N GLU A 60 4.49 1.08 -5.34
CA GLU A 60 4.92 2.40 -4.89
C GLU A 60 6.45 2.56 -4.76
N ASP A 61 7.24 1.50 -4.96
CA ASP A 61 8.68 1.64 -5.05
C ASP A 61 9.09 2.50 -6.24
N MET A 62 10.04 3.42 -6.00
CA MET A 62 10.65 4.22 -7.08
C MET A 62 11.79 3.44 -7.70
N VAL A 63 11.61 3.01 -8.93
CA VAL A 63 12.59 2.24 -9.71
C VAL A 63 13.43 3.18 -10.58
N ARG A 64 14.74 2.98 -10.54
CA ARG A 64 15.71 3.65 -11.41
C ARG A 64 16.20 2.67 -12.46
N ILE A 65 15.97 3.00 -13.70
CA ILE A 65 16.40 2.24 -14.86
C ILE A 65 17.56 2.97 -15.51
N GLU A 66 18.68 2.32 -15.65
CA GLU A 66 19.88 2.85 -16.28
C GLU A 66 20.07 2.21 -17.65
N GLY A 67 20.51 3.00 -18.62
CA GLY A 67 20.64 2.49 -19.97
C GLY A 67 21.08 3.54 -20.98
N LYS A 68 20.55 3.44 -22.20
CA LYS A 68 20.80 4.40 -23.29
C LYS A 68 19.50 4.71 -24.01
N ASN A 69 19.43 5.92 -24.57
CA ASN A 69 18.26 6.38 -25.34
C ASN A 69 16.94 6.29 -24.58
N LEU A 70 16.97 6.45 -23.24
CA LEU A 70 15.80 6.38 -22.39
C LEU A 70 14.98 7.68 -22.34
N GLY A 71 15.46 8.74 -22.98
CA GLY A 71 14.68 9.97 -23.16
C GLY A 71 13.52 9.82 -24.16
N ASN A 72 12.65 10.84 -24.25
CA ASN A 72 11.47 10.84 -25.13
C ASN A 72 10.51 9.65 -24.88
N VAL A 73 10.32 9.28 -23.61
CA VAL A 73 9.42 8.20 -23.21
C VAL A 73 7.98 8.52 -23.65
N VAL A 74 7.32 7.50 -24.15
CA VAL A 74 5.91 7.51 -24.53
C VAL A 74 5.10 6.74 -23.49
N SER A 75 5.62 5.60 -23.02
CA SER A 75 4.95 4.73 -22.06
C SER A 75 5.97 3.92 -21.27
N VAL A 76 5.70 3.73 -19.99
CA VAL A 76 6.37 2.76 -19.11
C VAL A 76 5.28 1.89 -18.51
N LYS A 77 5.44 0.57 -18.56
CA LYS A 77 4.49 -0.38 -17.99
C LYS A 77 5.20 -1.44 -17.16
N PHE A 78 4.64 -1.70 -16.00
CA PHE A 78 4.94 -2.89 -15.21
C PHE A 78 3.80 -3.89 -15.40
N ASN A 79 4.09 -5.06 -15.94
CA ASN A 79 3.08 -5.94 -16.50
C ASN A 79 2.26 -5.22 -17.59
N ASP A 80 0.94 -5.13 -17.45
CA ASP A 80 0.05 -4.37 -18.31
C ASP A 80 -0.33 -3.00 -17.74
N VAL A 81 0.11 -2.66 -16.49
CA VAL A 81 -0.22 -1.42 -15.81
C VAL A 81 0.72 -0.29 -16.24
N GLU A 82 0.16 0.78 -16.72
CA GLU A 82 0.91 1.95 -17.21
C GLU A 82 1.18 2.95 -16.07
N VAL A 83 2.43 3.44 -16.02
CA VAL A 83 2.84 4.50 -15.08
C VAL A 83 2.27 5.85 -15.55
N ASP A 84 1.74 6.68 -14.62
CA ASP A 84 1.32 8.05 -14.99
C ASP A 84 2.52 8.81 -15.60
N PRO A 85 2.41 9.33 -16.82
CA PRO A 85 3.49 10.09 -17.46
C PRO A 85 4.01 11.27 -16.62
N LYS A 86 3.22 11.78 -15.69
CA LYS A 86 3.63 12.89 -14.80
C LYS A 86 4.60 12.42 -13.70
N GLU A 87 4.64 11.15 -13.41
CA GLU A 87 5.50 10.54 -12.39
C GLU A 87 6.79 10.00 -12.99
N ILE A 88 6.92 10.03 -14.33
CA ILE A 88 8.11 9.56 -15.02
C ILE A 88 9.10 10.72 -15.19
N TYR A 89 10.34 10.51 -14.72
CA TYR A 89 11.46 11.35 -15.07
C TYR A 89 12.43 10.56 -15.96
N ALA A 90 12.69 11.06 -17.16
CA ALA A 90 13.51 10.36 -18.13
C ALA A 90 14.53 11.31 -18.81
N ARG A 91 15.72 10.81 -18.98
CA ARG A 91 16.80 11.43 -19.77
C ARG A 91 17.54 10.34 -20.55
N TYR A 92 18.57 10.71 -21.31
CA TYR A 92 19.27 9.81 -22.19
C TYR A 92 19.73 8.50 -21.52
N ASP A 93 20.34 8.60 -20.33
CA ASP A 93 21.00 7.49 -19.63
C ASP A 93 20.23 6.91 -18.45
N MET A 94 19.07 7.51 -18.10
CA MET A 94 18.34 7.14 -16.89
C MET A 94 16.85 7.42 -17.03
N LEU A 95 16.04 6.55 -16.42
CA LEU A 95 14.61 6.73 -16.23
C LEU A 95 14.25 6.41 -14.78
N LEU A 96 13.44 7.26 -14.16
CA LEU A 96 12.81 7.01 -12.85
C LEU A 96 11.32 6.86 -13.06
N ALA A 97 10.75 5.82 -12.51
CA ALA A 97 9.32 5.56 -12.53
C ALA A 97 8.89 4.83 -11.25
N PRO A 98 7.78 5.20 -10.61
CA PRO A 98 7.21 4.42 -9.53
C PRO A 98 6.54 3.15 -10.08
N VAL A 99 6.55 2.06 -9.31
CA VAL A 99 5.70 0.91 -9.60
C VAL A 99 4.26 1.30 -9.25
N PRO A 100 3.31 1.28 -10.20
CA PRO A 100 1.95 1.71 -9.95
C PRO A 100 1.27 0.84 -8.89
N ARG A 101 0.52 1.47 -7.97
CA ARG A 101 -0.31 0.74 -7.01
C ARG A 101 -1.65 0.37 -7.66
N GLN A 102 -1.61 -0.63 -8.50
CA GLN A 102 -2.79 -1.16 -9.20
C GLN A 102 -2.56 -2.63 -9.52
N LEU A 103 -3.59 -3.46 -9.32
CA LEU A 103 -3.53 -4.86 -9.75
C LEU A 103 -3.43 -4.94 -11.27
N PRO A 104 -2.50 -5.74 -11.81
CA PRO A 104 -2.44 -5.99 -13.25
C PRO A 104 -3.63 -6.86 -13.68
N GLY A 105 -4.18 -6.59 -14.86
CA GLY A 105 -5.14 -7.47 -15.50
C GLY A 105 -4.46 -8.75 -16.05
N GLU A 106 -3.17 -8.63 -16.41
CA GLU A 106 -2.32 -9.74 -16.84
C GLU A 106 -0.93 -9.62 -16.20
N VAL A 107 -0.51 -10.66 -15.47
CA VAL A 107 0.83 -10.76 -14.88
C VAL A 107 1.77 -11.32 -15.93
N THR A 108 2.64 -10.47 -16.48
CA THR A 108 3.63 -10.86 -17.51
C THR A 108 5.03 -11.01 -16.96
N ASP A 109 5.28 -10.53 -15.72
CA ASP A 109 6.61 -10.42 -15.10
C ASP A 109 7.61 -9.67 -15.97
N MET A 110 7.14 -8.58 -16.60
CA MET A 110 7.93 -7.76 -17.51
C MET A 110 7.76 -6.26 -17.23
N LEU A 111 8.85 -5.54 -17.39
CA LEU A 111 8.90 -4.10 -17.55
C LEU A 111 8.97 -3.77 -19.05
N TYR A 112 8.12 -2.88 -19.51
CA TYR A 112 8.10 -2.38 -20.88
C TYR A 112 8.36 -0.89 -20.91
N ILE A 113 9.28 -0.45 -21.76
CA ILE A 113 9.56 0.96 -22.01
C ILE A 113 9.41 1.23 -23.49
N THR A 114 8.54 2.17 -23.82
CA THR A 114 8.33 2.64 -25.18
C THR A 114 8.76 4.10 -25.28
N THR A 115 9.64 4.39 -26.22
CA THR A 115 10.07 5.75 -26.57
C THR A 115 9.61 6.07 -27.99
N LYS A 116 9.82 7.31 -28.43
CA LYS A 116 9.53 7.68 -29.83
C LYS A 116 10.35 6.90 -30.87
N ASN A 117 11.46 6.28 -30.47
CA ASN A 117 12.42 5.62 -31.35
C ASN A 117 12.42 4.10 -31.23
N GLY A 118 11.51 3.51 -30.45
CA GLY A 118 11.39 2.08 -30.29
C GLY A 118 10.95 1.66 -28.90
N SER A 119 10.95 0.36 -28.67
CA SER A 119 10.57 -0.24 -27.39
C SER A 119 11.60 -1.23 -26.91
N VAL A 120 11.71 -1.39 -25.59
CA VAL A 120 12.53 -2.41 -24.94
C VAL A 120 11.71 -3.02 -23.81
N SER A 121 11.93 -4.31 -23.54
CA SER A 121 11.36 -4.98 -22.38
C SER A 121 12.45 -5.76 -21.62
N ARG A 122 12.23 -5.95 -20.32
CA ARG A 122 13.12 -6.72 -19.45
C ARG A 122 12.28 -7.50 -18.43
N PRO A 123 12.65 -8.74 -18.09
CA PRO A 123 12.03 -9.45 -16.96
C PRO A 123 12.09 -8.59 -15.68
N PHE A 124 10.95 -8.43 -15.03
CA PHE A 124 10.80 -7.65 -13.81
C PHE A 124 9.52 -8.05 -13.09
N THR A 125 9.64 -8.59 -11.89
CA THR A 125 8.52 -9.06 -11.09
C THR A 125 8.00 -7.96 -10.18
N VAL A 126 6.69 -7.72 -10.20
CA VAL A 126 6.03 -6.84 -9.24
C VAL A 126 5.43 -7.68 -8.13
N SER A 127 5.81 -7.40 -6.90
CA SER A 127 5.28 -8.03 -5.70
C SER A 127 3.85 -7.54 -5.46
N ILE A 128 2.87 -8.41 -5.65
CA ILE A 128 1.45 -8.07 -5.46
C ILE A 128 1.04 -8.47 -4.04
N PRO A 129 0.71 -7.51 -3.17
CA PRO A 129 0.31 -7.81 -1.80
C PRO A 129 -1.08 -8.45 -1.77
N GLU A 130 -1.24 -9.45 -0.92
CA GLU A 130 -2.52 -10.13 -0.73
C GLU A 130 -3.52 -9.24 0.04
N LEU A 131 -4.82 -9.46 -0.22
CA LEU A 131 -5.88 -8.90 0.60
C LEU A 131 -5.81 -9.47 2.00
N LYS A 132 -5.78 -8.60 3.00
CA LYS A 132 -5.85 -8.99 4.40
C LYS A 132 -7.11 -8.45 5.03
N ILE A 133 -7.90 -9.32 5.68
CA ILE A 133 -9.06 -8.95 6.46
C ILE A 133 -8.86 -9.49 7.87
N ASP A 134 -8.67 -8.60 8.84
CA ASP A 134 -8.46 -8.98 10.25
C ASP A 134 -9.79 -9.25 10.98
N GLY A 135 -10.88 -8.63 10.53
CA GLY A 135 -12.20 -8.77 11.11
C GLY A 135 -12.85 -7.45 11.54
N LEU A 136 -13.96 -7.55 12.24
CA LEU A 136 -14.65 -6.41 12.85
C LEU A 136 -13.90 -5.92 14.09
N GLN A 137 -13.72 -4.61 14.25
CA GLN A 137 -13.21 -4.03 15.49
C GLN A 137 -14.07 -4.36 16.69
N ASN A 138 -15.38 -4.46 16.49
CA ASN A 138 -16.34 -4.89 17.48
C ASN A 138 -17.36 -5.85 16.83
N GLU A 139 -17.20 -7.14 17.06
CA GLU A 139 -18.08 -8.18 16.55
C GLU A 139 -19.50 -8.08 17.10
N PHE A 140 -19.69 -7.43 18.27
CA PHE A 140 -20.96 -7.26 18.95
C PHE A 140 -21.58 -5.86 18.74
N THR A 141 -21.24 -5.17 17.65
CA THR A 141 -21.86 -3.91 17.29
C THR A 141 -23.36 -4.09 17.04
N ASN A 142 -24.21 -3.32 17.72
CA ASN A 142 -25.65 -3.45 17.59
C ASN A 142 -26.17 -3.07 16.20
N PRO A 143 -27.28 -3.65 15.75
CA PRO A 143 -28.01 -3.17 14.59
C PRO A 143 -28.30 -1.66 14.68
N GLY A 144 -27.99 -0.91 13.61
CA GLY A 144 -28.12 0.54 13.55
C GLY A 144 -26.86 1.32 13.90
N ASP A 145 -25.91 0.71 14.62
CA ASP A 145 -24.64 1.34 14.99
C ASP A 145 -23.57 1.20 13.89
N THR A 146 -22.45 1.90 14.04
CA THR A 146 -21.32 1.85 13.12
C THR A 146 -20.19 1.01 13.68
N THR A 147 -19.47 0.33 12.80
CA THR A 147 -18.27 -0.45 13.13
C THR A 147 -17.24 -0.33 12.01
N VAL A 148 -16.04 -0.85 12.23
CA VAL A 148 -14.97 -0.86 11.25
C VAL A 148 -14.53 -2.30 11.00
N ILE A 149 -14.38 -2.67 9.73
CA ILE A 149 -13.62 -3.86 9.33
C ILE A 149 -12.17 -3.41 9.16
N SER A 150 -11.26 -4.06 9.86
CA SER A 150 -9.81 -3.80 9.77
C SER A 150 -9.14 -4.81 8.86
N GLY A 151 -8.05 -4.39 8.19
CA GLY A 151 -7.30 -5.23 7.30
C GLY A 151 -6.20 -4.46 6.59
N ASP A 152 -5.82 -4.88 5.38
CA ASP A 152 -4.91 -4.16 4.50
C ASP A 152 -5.18 -4.47 3.04
N ASN A 153 -4.77 -3.55 2.16
CA ASN A 153 -4.89 -3.61 0.71
C ASN A 153 -6.34 -3.60 0.17
N PHE A 154 -7.28 -3.06 0.91
CA PHE A 154 -8.69 -2.97 0.51
C PHE A 154 -8.88 -2.22 -0.81
N ASP A 155 -8.13 -1.14 -1.02
CA ASP A 155 -8.13 -0.32 -2.22
C ASP A 155 -7.80 -1.12 -3.49
N LEU A 156 -6.85 -2.06 -3.41
CA LEU A 156 -6.44 -2.90 -4.53
C LEU A 156 -7.52 -3.90 -4.97
N TYR A 157 -8.32 -4.37 -4.03
CA TYR A 157 -9.33 -5.41 -4.27
C TYR A 157 -10.73 -4.86 -4.52
N GLY A 158 -10.83 -3.57 -4.85
CA GLY A 158 -12.12 -2.94 -5.15
C GLY A 158 -13.04 -2.83 -3.95
N ILE A 159 -12.50 -2.84 -2.73
CA ILE A 159 -13.25 -2.63 -1.50
C ILE A 159 -13.28 -1.11 -1.24
N THR A 160 -14.16 -0.43 -1.97
CA THR A 160 -14.38 1.01 -1.91
C THR A 160 -15.81 1.32 -1.52
N VAL A 161 -16.11 2.58 -1.23
CA VAL A 161 -17.49 3.01 -0.89
C VAL A 161 -18.48 2.67 -2.01
N GLU A 162 -18.02 2.76 -3.27
CA GLU A 162 -18.88 2.58 -4.44
C GLU A 162 -19.01 1.12 -4.88
N GLN A 163 -18.01 0.27 -4.61
CA GLN A 163 -17.89 -1.06 -5.19
C GLN A 163 -18.07 -2.19 -4.17
N ALA A 164 -17.83 -1.91 -2.88
CA ALA A 164 -17.93 -2.94 -1.86
C ALA A 164 -19.37 -3.37 -1.62
N ASP A 165 -19.64 -4.67 -1.73
CA ASP A 165 -20.89 -5.29 -1.28
C ASP A 165 -20.65 -5.95 0.08
N VAL A 166 -21.22 -5.35 1.13
CA VAL A 166 -21.10 -5.83 2.52
C VAL A 166 -22.47 -6.20 3.04
N ARG A 167 -22.61 -7.43 3.53
CA ARG A 167 -23.91 -7.97 3.98
C ARG A 167 -23.78 -8.76 5.27
N ILE A 168 -24.84 -8.75 6.08
CA ILE A 168 -25.04 -9.68 7.20
C ILE A 168 -26.24 -10.56 6.83
N GLY A 169 -25.98 -11.78 6.39
CA GLY A 169 -26.97 -12.62 5.74
C GLY A 169 -27.54 -11.94 4.49
N ASN A 170 -28.85 -11.61 4.53
CA ASN A 170 -29.51 -10.88 3.44
C ASN A 170 -29.59 -9.35 3.66
N ALA A 171 -29.14 -8.86 4.82
CA ALA A 171 -29.20 -7.45 5.16
C ALA A 171 -27.97 -6.71 4.64
N ILE A 172 -28.17 -5.67 3.82
CA ILE A 172 -27.09 -4.88 3.21
C ILE A 172 -26.59 -3.85 4.22
N CYS A 173 -25.28 -3.83 4.49
CA CYS A 173 -24.62 -2.80 5.27
C CYS A 173 -24.37 -1.55 4.41
N THR A 174 -24.44 -0.37 5.01
CA THR A 174 -24.06 0.86 4.33
C THR A 174 -22.57 1.13 4.56
N VAL A 175 -21.77 1.14 3.51
CA VAL A 175 -20.36 1.56 3.58
C VAL A 175 -20.33 3.08 3.66
N ILE A 176 -19.74 3.63 4.72
CA ILE A 176 -19.66 5.07 5.00
C ILE A 176 -18.34 5.62 4.51
N ASP A 177 -17.26 4.89 4.75
CA ASP A 177 -15.89 5.26 4.37
C ASP A 177 -15.07 4.00 4.11
N ALA A 178 -14.12 4.10 3.19
CA ALA A 178 -13.21 3.03 2.85
C ALA A 178 -11.80 3.57 2.63
N THR A 179 -10.83 2.98 3.30
CA THR A 179 -9.41 3.29 3.20
C THR A 179 -8.62 2.04 2.84
N ARG A 180 -7.31 2.16 2.64
CA ARG A 180 -6.41 1.02 2.41
C ARG A 180 -6.52 -0.06 3.49
N SER A 181 -6.75 0.32 4.75
CA SER A 181 -6.66 -0.59 5.91
C SER A 181 -7.92 -0.70 6.74
N GLY A 182 -9.01 -0.03 6.36
CA GLY A 182 -10.25 -0.08 7.13
C GLY A 182 -11.46 0.38 6.35
N ILE A 183 -12.60 -0.26 6.63
CA ILE A 183 -13.91 0.13 6.09
C ILE A 183 -14.82 0.45 7.25
N THR A 184 -15.36 1.66 7.26
CA THR A 184 -16.40 2.08 8.19
C THR A 184 -17.75 1.76 7.59
N LEU A 185 -18.56 1.00 8.30
CA LEU A 185 -19.90 0.61 7.84
C LEU A 185 -20.93 0.77 8.95
N GLN A 186 -22.18 1.00 8.53
CA GLN A 186 -23.33 0.97 9.41
C GLN A 186 -24.00 -0.39 9.33
N ILE A 187 -24.19 -1.02 10.49
CA ILE A 187 -24.92 -2.28 10.60
C ILE A 187 -26.41 -2.02 10.33
N PRO A 188 -27.04 -2.77 9.42
CA PRO A 188 -28.45 -2.58 9.13
C PRO A 188 -29.32 -2.93 10.34
N ALA A 189 -30.43 -2.19 10.52
CA ALA A 189 -31.32 -2.37 11.66
C ALA A 189 -31.97 -3.78 11.73
N ASN A 190 -32.01 -4.51 10.63
CA ASN A 190 -32.55 -5.87 10.52
C ASN A 190 -31.43 -6.95 10.52
N ALA A 191 -30.19 -6.61 10.84
CA ALA A 191 -29.12 -7.58 11.01
C ALA A 191 -29.46 -8.58 12.12
N GLN A 192 -29.17 -9.85 11.87
CA GLN A 192 -29.45 -10.93 12.82
C GLN A 192 -28.12 -11.40 13.46
N PRO A 193 -28.08 -11.65 14.77
CA PRO A 193 -26.92 -12.24 15.44
C PRO A 193 -26.67 -13.68 14.95
N ASN A 194 -25.48 -14.18 15.21
CA ASN A 194 -25.03 -15.53 14.78
C ASN A 194 -25.12 -15.74 13.25
N THR A 195 -24.90 -14.65 12.50
CA THR A 195 -24.87 -14.64 11.05
C THR A 195 -23.57 -14.05 10.59
N ASP A 196 -22.93 -14.65 9.59
CA ASP A 196 -21.69 -14.09 9.06
C ASP A 196 -21.95 -12.77 8.33
N LEU A 197 -21.05 -11.82 8.54
CA LEU A 197 -20.88 -10.67 7.68
C LEU A 197 -20.04 -11.12 6.49
N THR A 198 -20.52 -10.89 5.28
CA THR A 198 -19.77 -11.14 4.04
C THR A 198 -19.35 -9.84 3.41
N ILE A 199 -18.11 -9.79 2.91
CA ILE A 199 -17.56 -8.66 2.18
C ILE A 199 -17.07 -9.13 0.80
N GLN A 200 -17.42 -8.39 -0.22
CA GLN A 200 -17.04 -8.59 -1.61
C GLN A 200 -16.59 -7.25 -2.20
N GLY A 201 -15.39 -7.18 -2.77
CA GLY A 201 -14.89 -6.08 -3.59
C GLY A 201 -14.97 -6.43 -5.07
N GLY A 202 -14.81 -5.43 -5.93
CA GLY A 202 -14.90 -5.61 -7.39
C GLY A 202 -13.84 -6.54 -7.98
N GLU A 203 -12.66 -6.58 -7.38
CA GLU A 203 -11.50 -7.38 -7.84
C GLU A 203 -11.32 -8.70 -7.05
N MET A 204 -12.26 -9.03 -6.15
CA MET A 204 -12.22 -10.27 -5.39
C MET A 204 -12.91 -11.40 -6.16
N ALA A 205 -12.25 -12.57 -6.23
CA ALA A 205 -12.84 -13.76 -6.85
C ALA A 205 -14.01 -14.32 -6.05
N GLU A 206 -13.92 -14.28 -4.71
CA GLU A 206 -14.91 -14.84 -3.79
C GLU A 206 -15.13 -13.88 -2.60
N PRO A 207 -16.35 -13.84 -2.02
CA PRO A 207 -16.58 -13.07 -0.81
C PRO A 207 -15.86 -13.67 0.40
N VAL A 208 -15.45 -12.83 1.33
CA VAL A 208 -14.87 -13.24 2.62
C VAL A 208 -15.94 -13.13 3.71
N ALA A 209 -16.07 -14.15 4.54
CA ALA A 209 -16.97 -14.20 5.66
C ALA A 209 -16.26 -13.83 6.98
N ILE A 210 -16.90 -12.99 7.78
CA ILE A 210 -16.43 -12.52 9.09
C ILE A 210 -17.52 -12.81 10.11
N PRO A 211 -17.23 -13.39 11.29
CA PRO A 211 -18.23 -13.59 12.32
C PRO A 211 -18.89 -12.28 12.78
N TYR A 212 -20.22 -12.26 12.89
CA TYR A 212 -20.98 -11.15 13.45
C TYR A 212 -21.87 -11.64 14.58
N MET A 213 -21.73 -11.05 15.77
CA MET A 213 -22.45 -11.42 17.01
C MET A 213 -22.47 -12.93 17.25
N ASN A 214 -21.34 -13.61 16.96
CA ASN A 214 -21.25 -15.03 17.19
C ASN A 214 -21.15 -15.31 18.71
N THR A 215 -22.25 -15.72 19.29
CA THR A 215 -22.34 -16.06 20.72
C THR A 215 -21.87 -17.49 21.02
N GLY A 216 -21.44 -18.22 19.99
CA GLY A 216 -21.03 -19.62 20.13
C GLY A 216 -22.21 -20.55 20.45
N HIS A 217 -21.91 -21.78 20.82
CA HIS A 217 -22.90 -22.72 21.34
C HIS A 217 -23.22 -22.35 22.78
N GLN A 218 -24.48 -21.99 23.05
CA GLN A 218 -24.98 -21.86 24.42
C GLN A 218 -24.92 -23.25 25.09
N ILE A 219 -23.91 -23.47 25.92
CA ILE A 219 -23.75 -24.73 26.62
C ILE A 219 -24.76 -24.84 27.78
N PHE A 220 -25.24 -23.70 28.27
CA PHE A 220 -26.18 -23.62 29.38
C PHE A 220 -27.08 -22.40 29.23
N ASP A 221 -28.43 -22.58 29.29
CA ASP A 221 -29.39 -21.53 29.50
C ASP A 221 -29.80 -21.49 30.98
N PHE A 222 -29.38 -20.46 31.68
CA PHE A 222 -29.70 -20.25 33.08
C PHE A 222 -31.19 -19.88 33.28
N ASN A 223 -31.91 -19.48 32.24
CA ASN A 223 -33.32 -19.15 32.31
C ASN A 223 -34.20 -20.40 32.26
N ASP A 224 -33.73 -21.47 31.64
CA ASP A 224 -34.43 -22.75 31.53
C ASP A 224 -34.01 -23.79 32.61
N TRP A 225 -33.31 -23.34 33.67
CA TRP A 225 -32.90 -24.18 34.75
C TRP A 225 -34.10 -24.73 35.52
N PRO A 226 -34.31 -26.07 35.57
CA PRO A 226 -35.48 -26.66 36.27
C PRO A 226 -35.27 -26.65 37.78
N GLY A 227 -35.03 -25.53 38.39
CA GLY A 227 -35.17 -25.21 39.80
C GLY A 227 -34.69 -26.22 40.87
N SER A 228 -33.81 -27.12 40.59
CA SER A 228 -33.30 -28.07 41.58
C SER A 228 -31.86 -27.79 41.95
N GLY A 229 -31.66 -26.92 42.86
CA GLY A 229 -30.74 -26.96 44.00
C GLY A 229 -29.25 -27.25 43.83
N LEU A 230 -28.67 -27.22 42.61
CA LEU A 230 -27.23 -27.30 42.46
C LEU A 230 -26.64 -25.90 42.27
N SER A 231 -25.89 -25.47 43.29
CA SER A 231 -25.14 -24.22 43.19
C SER A 231 -24.09 -24.37 42.12
N LEU A 232 -24.22 -23.60 41.03
CA LEU A 232 -23.27 -23.52 39.91
C LEU A 232 -21.87 -23.07 40.33
N ILE A 233 -21.71 -22.54 41.55
CA ILE A 233 -20.43 -22.14 42.13
C ILE A 233 -19.51 -23.36 42.33
N HIS A 234 -20.05 -24.56 42.45
CA HIS A 234 -19.27 -25.79 42.60
C HIS A 234 -18.79 -26.38 41.27
N ILE A 235 -19.31 -25.95 40.15
CA ILE A 235 -18.93 -26.49 38.82
C ILE A 235 -17.77 -25.70 38.20
N SER A 236 -17.55 -24.47 38.66
CA SER A 236 -16.56 -23.54 38.05
C SER A 236 -15.23 -23.40 38.82
N GLU A 237 -15.05 -24.02 39.98
CA GLU A 237 -13.75 -24.01 40.63
C GLU A 237 -12.92 -25.22 40.14
N PRO A 238 -11.85 -24.97 39.36
CA PRO A 238 -10.85 -26.01 39.15
C PRO A 238 -10.19 -26.30 40.49
N THR A 239 -10.40 -27.49 41.05
CA THR A 239 -9.62 -27.97 42.16
C THR A 239 -8.15 -27.94 41.79
N ARG A 240 -7.41 -26.96 42.34
CA ARG A 240 -5.97 -26.94 42.24
C ARG A 240 -5.47 -28.15 43.05
N PRO A 241 -4.72 -29.06 42.44
CA PRO A 241 -3.99 -30.04 43.23
C PRO A 241 -2.91 -29.31 44.05
N TYR A 242 -2.84 -29.63 45.32
CA TYR A 242 -1.78 -29.19 46.21
C TYR A 242 -0.43 -29.77 45.81
#